data_e1201793a7e70604345983dd1857a3f3
#
_entry.id   e1201793a7e70604345983dd1857a3f3
#
_cell.length_a   1.000
_cell.length_b   1.000
_cell.length_c   1.000
_cell.angle_alpha   90.00
_cell.angle_beta   90.00
_cell.angle_gamma   90.00
#
_symmetry.space_group_name_H-M   'P 1'
#
loop_
_entity.id
_entity.type
_entity.pdbx_description
1 polymer ?
#
loop_
_entity_poly.entity_id
_entity_poly.type
_entity_poly.pdbx_seq_one_letter_code
_entity_poly.pdbx_strand_id
1 'polypeptide(L)'
;MEPKVSIIVPVYNAEKSLARCVDSILNQEFRDFELILMDDGSKDRSGEICDGYARADARVVVVHKENTGVSDTRNQAIARARGTFLQFVDSDDWLTADATKLMVRAAEETGCDMVIADFYRVVGEMVSRKGDIDADQVIGREAFVGFMMENPADYYYGVLWNKLYRRSLVEAHGIRMDAKLSWCEDFLFNLEYVRYATTFYALRTPVYYYVKTKGSLVNQKISFARTVEMKLAMFECYNDFFKHVLDEDAYERKRLQVYHFLVDAAKDGFVFPTTIPGTQKLGEERSQALQEVISEDGIIVEKYRDRKLLERYLESVALKYDMTLAELSLLLYRKDAGKALSRKDLAELMHMSRGDLRAALQKLVSRGMLEVVDVPRKRREAAEIAEATGLFGKRGEAQDADANGMTKKKREPRKIRLELLPASDAVLQDIAAAERDYEQAKFRGFTEDELRQYTALERRVQENEKQILQK
;
A
#
# COMPACT_ATOMS: atom_id res chain seq x y z
N MET A 1 -10.92 -6.02 -32.97
CA MET A 1 -11.13 -6.93 -31.85
C MET A 1 -12.06 -6.23 -30.87
N GLU A 2 -12.90 -6.96 -30.18
CA GLU A 2 -13.71 -6.38 -29.09
C GLU A 2 -12.74 -6.12 -27.91
N PRO A 3 -12.87 -4.97 -27.23
CA PRO A 3 -12.02 -4.66 -26.09
C PRO A 3 -12.33 -5.59 -24.91
N LYS A 4 -11.36 -5.79 -24.02
CA LYS A 4 -11.59 -6.59 -22.82
C LYS A 4 -12.42 -5.85 -21.78
N VAL A 5 -12.23 -4.56 -21.63
CA VAL A 5 -12.93 -3.72 -20.65
C VAL A 5 -13.57 -2.53 -21.35
N SER A 6 -14.83 -2.24 -21.04
CA SER A 6 -15.44 -0.94 -21.32
C SER A 6 -15.39 -0.11 -20.05
N ILE A 7 -14.57 0.96 -20.06
CA ILE A 7 -14.48 1.92 -18.96
C ILE A 7 -15.49 3.04 -19.25
N ILE A 8 -16.42 3.26 -18.33
CA ILE A 8 -17.54 4.18 -18.48
C ILE A 8 -17.35 5.38 -17.56
N VAL A 9 -17.34 6.58 -18.15
CA VAL A 9 -17.23 7.84 -17.42
C VAL A 9 -18.43 8.74 -17.78
N PRO A 10 -19.39 8.92 -16.86
CA PRO A 10 -20.40 9.96 -17.03
C PRO A 10 -19.77 11.33 -16.79
N VAL A 11 -20.06 12.29 -17.66
CA VAL A 11 -19.48 13.62 -17.61
C VAL A 11 -20.60 14.67 -17.55
N TYR A 12 -20.56 15.52 -16.53
CA TYR A 12 -21.45 16.70 -16.45
C TYR A 12 -20.77 17.83 -15.68
N ASN A 13 -20.44 18.93 -16.36
CA ASN A 13 -19.79 20.11 -15.79
C ASN A 13 -18.54 19.76 -14.95
N ALA A 14 -17.62 18.99 -15.53
CA ALA A 14 -16.42 18.43 -14.89
C ALA A 14 -15.11 19.03 -15.42
N GLU A 15 -15.12 20.20 -16.06
CA GLU A 15 -13.95 20.80 -16.73
C GLU A 15 -12.67 20.84 -15.88
N LYS A 16 -12.80 20.92 -14.54
CA LYS A 16 -11.68 21.05 -13.61
C LYS A 16 -11.00 19.71 -13.26
N SER A 17 -11.71 18.61 -13.37
CA SER A 17 -11.27 17.28 -12.91
C SER A 17 -11.13 16.28 -14.04
N LEU A 18 -11.90 16.44 -15.11
CA LEU A 18 -12.03 15.50 -16.21
C LEU A 18 -10.68 15.09 -16.84
N ALA A 19 -9.78 16.07 -17.05
CA ALA A 19 -8.47 15.77 -17.63
C ALA A 19 -7.68 14.78 -16.75
N ARG A 20 -7.63 15.00 -15.43
CA ARG A 20 -6.97 14.07 -14.48
C ARG A 20 -7.60 12.68 -14.52
N CYS A 21 -8.93 12.61 -14.55
CA CYS A 21 -9.67 11.36 -14.65
C CYS A 21 -9.27 10.59 -15.92
N VAL A 22 -9.42 11.22 -17.09
CA VAL A 22 -9.13 10.60 -18.40
C VAL A 22 -7.66 10.23 -18.52
N ASP A 23 -6.73 11.10 -18.11
CA ASP A 23 -5.30 10.81 -18.12
C ASP A 23 -4.97 9.57 -17.28
N SER A 24 -5.59 9.40 -16.10
CA SER A 24 -5.38 8.21 -15.26
C SER A 24 -5.86 6.92 -15.95
N ILE A 25 -6.91 7.00 -16.77
CA ILE A 25 -7.43 5.87 -17.53
C ILE A 25 -6.55 5.58 -18.75
N LEU A 26 -6.18 6.58 -19.52
CA LEU A 26 -5.36 6.39 -20.73
C LEU A 26 -3.94 5.93 -20.40
N ASN A 27 -3.43 6.24 -19.19
CA ASN A 27 -2.14 5.81 -18.69
C ASN A 27 -2.17 4.47 -17.95
N GLN A 28 -3.30 3.74 -17.93
CA GLN A 28 -3.35 2.41 -17.34
C GLN A 28 -2.30 1.47 -17.96
N GLU A 29 -1.69 0.61 -17.15
CA GLU A 29 -0.79 -0.46 -17.63
C GLU A 29 -1.52 -1.46 -18.54
N PHE A 30 -2.80 -1.71 -18.28
CA PHE A 30 -3.66 -2.50 -19.12
C PHE A 30 -4.10 -1.69 -20.34
N ARG A 31 -3.94 -2.21 -21.55
CA ARG A 31 -4.17 -1.46 -22.80
C ARG A 31 -5.41 -1.88 -23.60
N ASP A 32 -5.94 -3.07 -23.33
CA ASP A 32 -7.08 -3.64 -24.07
C ASP A 32 -8.42 -3.18 -23.49
N PHE A 33 -8.72 -1.90 -23.63
CA PHE A 33 -9.96 -1.28 -23.20
C PHE A 33 -10.48 -0.26 -24.21
N GLU A 34 -11.78 0.03 -24.13
CA GLU A 34 -12.40 1.23 -24.68
C GLU A 34 -12.79 2.17 -23.53
N LEU A 35 -12.69 3.46 -23.74
CA LEU A 35 -13.14 4.50 -22.81
C LEU A 35 -14.35 5.20 -23.40
N ILE A 36 -15.49 5.08 -22.72
CA ILE A 36 -16.75 5.70 -23.12
C ILE A 36 -16.99 6.93 -22.25
N LEU A 37 -16.78 8.12 -22.83
CA LEU A 37 -17.10 9.41 -22.20
C LEU A 37 -18.52 9.81 -22.61
N MET A 38 -19.43 9.83 -21.63
CA MET A 38 -20.84 10.19 -21.85
C MET A 38 -21.08 11.60 -21.31
N ASP A 39 -21.03 12.60 -22.17
CA ASP A 39 -21.33 13.98 -21.82
C ASP A 39 -22.85 14.22 -21.73
N ASP A 40 -23.33 14.37 -20.52
CA ASP A 40 -24.74 14.58 -20.18
C ASP A 40 -25.17 16.06 -20.32
N GLY A 41 -24.84 16.67 -21.45
CA GLY A 41 -25.23 18.06 -21.77
C GLY A 41 -24.49 19.10 -20.91
N SER A 42 -23.18 18.95 -20.75
CA SER A 42 -22.34 19.91 -20.03
C SER A 42 -22.45 21.32 -20.62
N LYS A 43 -22.40 22.33 -19.74
CA LYS A 43 -22.47 23.73 -20.11
C LYS A 43 -21.12 24.44 -19.99
N ASP A 44 -20.14 23.75 -19.43
CA ASP A 44 -18.73 24.17 -19.34
C ASP A 44 -17.90 23.57 -20.47
N ARG A 45 -16.57 23.60 -20.36
CA ARG A 45 -15.68 23.07 -21.38
C ARG A 45 -15.51 21.54 -21.38
N SER A 46 -16.29 20.81 -20.59
CA SER A 46 -16.18 19.34 -20.49
C SER A 46 -16.37 18.65 -21.85
N GLY A 47 -17.35 19.08 -22.65
CA GLY A 47 -17.57 18.52 -23.98
C GLY A 47 -16.37 18.73 -24.92
N GLU A 48 -15.77 19.93 -24.92
CA GLU A 48 -14.57 20.21 -25.72
C GLU A 48 -13.37 19.36 -25.29
N ILE A 49 -13.22 19.14 -23.98
CA ILE A 49 -12.17 18.28 -23.41
C ILE A 49 -12.38 16.82 -23.87
N CYS A 50 -13.61 16.29 -23.80
CA CYS A 50 -13.93 14.96 -24.30
C CYS A 50 -13.55 14.80 -25.78
N ASP A 51 -13.93 15.73 -26.64
CA ASP A 51 -13.60 15.74 -28.07
C ASP A 51 -12.09 15.80 -28.31
N GLY A 52 -11.36 16.53 -27.47
CA GLY A 52 -9.89 16.59 -27.52
C GLY A 52 -9.28 15.19 -27.33
N TYR A 53 -9.74 14.44 -26.35
CA TYR A 53 -9.27 13.07 -26.09
C TYR A 53 -9.67 12.08 -27.19
N ALA A 54 -10.89 12.17 -27.73
CA ALA A 54 -11.33 11.30 -28.83
C ALA A 54 -10.50 11.52 -30.12
N ARG A 55 -10.04 12.74 -30.36
CA ARG A 55 -9.12 13.02 -31.47
C ARG A 55 -7.71 12.49 -31.24
N ALA A 56 -7.28 12.41 -29.98
CA ALA A 56 -5.92 12.03 -29.61
C ALA A 56 -5.73 10.51 -29.44
N ASP A 57 -6.77 9.78 -29.02
CA ASP A 57 -6.69 8.34 -28.72
C ASP A 57 -7.90 7.59 -29.28
N ALA A 58 -7.65 6.64 -30.18
CA ALA A 58 -8.68 5.85 -30.86
C ALA A 58 -9.50 4.92 -29.92
N ARG A 59 -9.05 4.71 -28.68
CA ARG A 59 -9.79 3.95 -27.67
C ARG A 59 -10.93 4.76 -27.04
N VAL A 60 -10.94 6.09 -27.22
CA VAL A 60 -11.90 7.01 -26.63
C VAL A 60 -13.11 7.17 -27.54
N VAL A 61 -14.27 6.88 -27.01
CA VAL A 61 -15.58 7.09 -27.65
C VAL A 61 -16.31 8.16 -26.88
N VAL A 62 -16.70 9.25 -27.53
CA VAL A 62 -17.47 10.34 -26.92
C VAL A 62 -18.90 10.31 -27.42
N VAL A 63 -19.82 10.51 -26.51
CA VAL A 63 -21.26 10.67 -26.82
C VAL A 63 -21.78 11.90 -26.08
N HIS A 64 -22.21 12.89 -26.85
CA HIS A 64 -22.92 14.07 -26.33
C HIS A 64 -24.42 13.81 -26.36
N LYS A 65 -25.12 14.14 -25.30
CA LYS A 65 -26.56 14.01 -25.20
C LYS A 65 -27.18 15.17 -24.41
N GLU A 66 -28.49 15.33 -24.49
CA GLU A 66 -29.21 16.21 -23.58
C GLU A 66 -29.10 15.68 -22.13
N ASN A 67 -29.12 16.59 -21.15
CA ASN A 67 -29.05 16.19 -19.75
C ASN A 67 -30.31 15.42 -19.32
N THR A 68 -30.13 14.17 -18.99
CA THR A 68 -31.18 13.26 -18.49
C THR A 68 -30.82 12.62 -17.16
N GLY A 69 -29.66 13.00 -16.57
CA GLY A 69 -29.17 12.52 -15.29
C GLY A 69 -28.24 11.31 -15.40
N VAL A 70 -27.50 11.07 -14.31
CA VAL A 70 -26.39 10.12 -14.26
C VAL A 70 -26.83 8.68 -14.51
N SER A 71 -28.01 8.26 -14.02
CA SER A 71 -28.56 6.91 -14.21
C SER A 71 -28.81 6.59 -15.68
N ASP A 72 -29.51 7.47 -16.39
CA ASP A 72 -29.75 7.31 -17.83
C ASP A 72 -28.42 7.37 -18.61
N THR A 73 -27.53 8.27 -18.23
CA THR A 73 -26.20 8.42 -18.85
C THR A 73 -25.39 7.14 -18.75
N ARG A 74 -25.32 6.51 -17.56
CA ARG A 74 -24.64 5.22 -17.37
C ARG A 74 -25.38 4.09 -18.11
N ASN A 75 -26.71 4.06 -18.13
CA ASN A 75 -27.47 3.06 -18.89
C ASN A 75 -27.18 3.13 -20.39
N GLN A 76 -27.12 4.33 -20.94
CA GLN A 76 -26.78 4.51 -22.35
C GLN A 76 -25.35 4.10 -22.66
N ALA A 77 -24.41 4.30 -21.72
CA ALA A 77 -23.04 3.82 -21.86
C ALA A 77 -22.95 2.29 -21.80
N ILE A 78 -23.68 1.64 -20.86
CA ILE A 78 -23.77 0.18 -20.77
C ILE A 78 -24.25 -0.40 -22.10
N ALA A 79 -25.30 0.17 -22.70
CA ALA A 79 -25.86 -0.29 -23.99
C ALA A 79 -24.86 -0.17 -25.16
N ARG A 80 -23.83 0.68 -25.05
CA ARG A 80 -22.78 0.87 -26.08
C ARG A 80 -21.52 0.07 -25.79
N ALA A 81 -21.38 -0.40 -24.56
CA ALA A 81 -20.20 -1.14 -24.11
C ALA A 81 -20.04 -2.47 -24.87
N ARG A 82 -18.82 -2.76 -25.33
CA ARG A 82 -18.48 -3.98 -26.08
C ARG A 82 -17.55 -4.90 -25.27
N GLY A 83 -16.95 -4.40 -24.19
CA GLY A 83 -16.01 -5.13 -23.37
C GLY A 83 -16.61 -6.36 -22.69
N THR A 84 -15.77 -7.34 -22.39
CA THR A 84 -16.15 -8.48 -21.55
C THR A 84 -16.55 -8.02 -20.15
N PHE A 85 -15.87 -6.98 -19.66
CA PHE A 85 -16.11 -6.40 -18.34
C PHE A 85 -16.52 -4.93 -18.46
N LEU A 86 -17.28 -4.47 -17.46
CA LEU A 86 -17.61 -3.06 -17.24
C LEU A 86 -16.85 -2.53 -16.04
N GLN A 87 -16.24 -1.37 -16.17
CA GLN A 87 -15.63 -0.60 -15.11
C GLN A 87 -16.20 0.82 -15.14
N PHE A 88 -16.68 1.32 -14.00
CA PHE A 88 -17.21 2.68 -13.88
C PHE A 88 -16.15 3.58 -13.21
N VAL A 89 -16.06 4.82 -13.66
CA VAL A 89 -15.18 5.84 -13.06
C VAL A 89 -15.94 7.16 -13.07
N ASP A 90 -15.97 7.85 -11.95
CA ASP A 90 -16.59 9.18 -11.86
C ASP A 90 -15.60 10.26 -12.35
N SER A 91 -16.12 11.28 -13.02
CA SER A 91 -15.30 12.30 -13.73
C SER A 91 -14.51 13.24 -12.81
N ASP A 92 -14.74 13.19 -11.49
CA ASP A 92 -13.99 13.95 -10.48
C ASP A 92 -12.92 13.11 -9.76
N ASP A 93 -12.85 11.82 -10.03
CA ASP A 93 -11.96 10.84 -9.43
C ASP A 93 -10.83 10.39 -10.37
N TRP A 94 -9.95 9.46 -9.93
CA TRP A 94 -8.92 8.85 -10.78
C TRP A 94 -8.51 7.45 -10.30
N LEU A 95 -7.85 6.71 -11.18
CA LEU A 95 -7.36 5.34 -10.96
C LEU A 95 -5.87 5.31 -10.60
N THR A 96 -5.43 4.26 -9.89
CA THR A 96 -4.00 3.89 -9.87
C THR A 96 -3.58 3.37 -11.24
N ALA A 97 -2.30 3.43 -11.58
CA ALA A 97 -1.81 3.05 -12.91
C ALA A 97 -2.03 1.56 -13.25
N ASP A 98 -2.13 0.71 -12.27
CA ASP A 98 -2.29 -0.74 -12.33
C ASP A 98 -3.73 -1.22 -12.09
N ALA A 99 -4.67 -0.32 -11.79
CA ALA A 99 -6.03 -0.62 -11.38
C ALA A 99 -6.75 -1.63 -12.27
N THR A 100 -6.90 -1.29 -13.56
CA THR A 100 -7.62 -2.14 -14.51
C THR A 100 -6.91 -3.48 -14.72
N LYS A 101 -5.57 -3.48 -14.74
CA LYS A 101 -4.75 -4.71 -14.86
C LYS A 101 -5.01 -5.67 -13.69
N LEU A 102 -4.97 -5.16 -12.46
CA LEU A 102 -5.17 -5.99 -11.27
C LEU A 102 -6.59 -6.56 -11.21
N MET A 103 -7.60 -5.73 -11.52
CA MET A 103 -8.99 -6.18 -11.51
C MET A 103 -9.28 -7.21 -12.61
N VAL A 104 -8.79 -7.00 -13.83
CA VAL A 104 -8.96 -7.94 -14.95
C VAL A 104 -8.24 -9.24 -14.65
N ARG A 105 -7.01 -9.18 -14.16
CA ARG A 105 -6.23 -10.35 -13.77
C ARG A 105 -6.98 -11.17 -12.72
N ALA A 106 -7.47 -10.55 -11.66
CA ALA A 106 -8.26 -11.21 -10.63
C ALA A 106 -9.51 -11.88 -11.22
N ALA A 107 -10.25 -11.18 -12.10
CA ALA A 107 -11.45 -11.75 -12.75
C ALA A 107 -11.15 -12.92 -13.68
N GLU A 108 -10.01 -12.90 -14.39
CA GLU A 108 -9.60 -13.98 -15.30
C GLU A 108 -9.05 -15.20 -14.57
N GLU A 109 -8.16 -14.99 -13.59
CA GLU A 109 -7.55 -16.08 -12.81
C GLU A 109 -8.59 -16.82 -11.97
N THR A 110 -9.58 -16.12 -11.44
CA THR A 110 -10.61 -16.71 -10.57
C THR A 110 -11.88 -17.13 -11.29
N GLY A 111 -12.14 -16.58 -12.46
CA GLY A 111 -13.40 -16.76 -13.19
C GLY A 111 -14.61 -16.13 -12.53
N CYS A 112 -14.45 -15.29 -11.50
CA CYS A 112 -15.53 -14.71 -10.72
C CYS A 112 -16.44 -13.79 -11.54
N ASP A 113 -17.68 -13.59 -11.04
CA ASP A 113 -18.66 -12.72 -11.68
C ASP A 113 -18.37 -11.24 -11.39
N MET A 114 -17.82 -10.93 -10.22
CA MET A 114 -17.49 -9.57 -9.82
C MET A 114 -16.17 -9.53 -9.02
N VAL A 115 -15.31 -8.59 -9.36
CA VAL A 115 -14.21 -8.17 -8.49
C VAL A 115 -14.62 -6.89 -7.77
N ILE A 116 -14.44 -6.84 -6.46
CA ILE A 116 -14.59 -5.63 -5.64
C ILE A 116 -13.23 -5.28 -5.05
N ALA A 117 -12.80 -4.02 -5.17
CA ALA A 117 -11.48 -3.58 -4.76
C ALA A 117 -11.54 -2.57 -3.62
N ASP A 118 -10.47 -2.52 -2.84
CA ASP A 118 -10.23 -1.42 -1.92
C ASP A 118 -9.98 -0.11 -2.68
N PHE A 119 -10.08 1.00 -1.98
CA PHE A 119 -9.88 2.31 -2.56
C PHE A 119 -9.29 3.31 -1.57
N TYR A 120 -8.80 4.41 -2.11
CA TYR A 120 -8.34 5.57 -1.36
C TYR A 120 -9.44 6.63 -1.30
N ARG A 121 -9.69 7.17 -0.10
CA ARG A 121 -10.54 8.32 0.11
C ARG A 121 -9.68 9.57 0.25
N VAL A 122 -9.88 10.55 -0.63
CA VAL A 122 -9.12 11.79 -0.69
C VAL A 122 -9.96 12.95 -0.16
N VAL A 123 -9.41 13.68 0.83
CA VAL A 123 -10.02 14.90 1.39
C VAL A 123 -8.96 15.97 1.47
N GLY A 124 -8.99 16.94 0.54
CA GLY A 124 -7.91 17.91 0.39
C GLY A 124 -6.60 17.26 0.04
N GLU A 125 -5.58 17.42 0.88
CA GLU A 125 -4.25 16.78 0.72
C GLU A 125 -4.10 15.46 1.50
N MET A 126 -5.17 15.00 2.14
CA MET A 126 -5.13 13.79 2.96
C MET A 126 -5.81 12.63 2.26
N VAL A 127 -5.23 11.45 2.41
CA VAL A 127 -5.72 10.20 1.85
C VAL A 127 -5.81 9.12 2.93
N SER A 128 -6.86 8.31 2.87
CA SER A 128 -7.03 7.14 3.74
C SER A 128 -7.52 5.96 2.92
N ARG A 129 -7.01 4.75 3.23
CA ARG A 129 -7.48 3.50 2.62
C ARG A 129 -8.84 3.10 3.20
N LYS A 130 -9.70 2.55 2.36
CA LYS A 130 -10.94 1.90 2.73
C LYS A 130 -10.99 0.52 2.06
N GLY A 131 -11.18 -0.49 2.86
CA GLY A 131 -11.49 -1.87 2.52
C GLY A 131 -12.45 -2.43 3.55
N ASP A 132 -13.08 -3.57 3.27
CA ASP A 132 -14.03 -4.19 4.21
C ASP A 132 -13.94 -5.72 4.21
N ILE A 133 -13.73 -6.36 3.07
CA ILE A 133 -13.71 -7.82 2.96
C ILE A 133 -12.30 -8.36 3.21
N ASP A 134 -12.16 -9.19 4.25
CA ASP A 134 -10.91 -9.90 4.59
C ASP A 134 -10.99 -11.36 4.10
N ALA A 135 -10.85 -11.55 2.78
CA ALA A 135 -10.81 -12.88 2.16
C ALA A 135 -9.84 -12.89 0.98
N ASP A 136 -8.97 -13.92 0.93
CA ASP A 136 -7.94 -14.09 -0.10
C ASP A 136 -8.34 -15.12 -1.18
N GLN A 137 -9.60 -15.54 -1.18
CA GLN A 137 -10.14 -16.55 -2.09
C GLN A 137 -11.44 -16.09 -2.72
N VAL A 138 -11.87 -16.79 -3.76
CA VAL A 138 -13.21 -16.61 -4.31
C VAL A 138 -14.25 -16.95 -3.25
N ILE A 139 -15.18 -16.04 -3.03
CA ILE A 139 -16.29 -16.20 -2.10
C ILE A 139 -17.62 -16.36 -2.86
N GLY A 140 -18.48 -17.20 -2.32
CA GLY A 140 -19.83 -17.38 -2.84
C GLY A 140 -20.75 -16.22 -2.41
N ARG A 141 -21.93 -16.14 -3.05
CA ARG A 141 -22.94 -15.11 -2.78
C ARG A 141 -23.31 -15.03 -1.30
N GLU A 142 -23.52 -16.16 -0.63
CA GLU A 142 -23.91 -16.17 0.78
C GLU A 142 -22.86 -15.51 1.68
N ALA A 143 -21.57 -15.79 1.45
CA ALA A 143 -20.47 -15.16 2.19
C ALA A 143 -20.39 -13.65 1.89
N PHE A 144 -20.46 -13.27 0.60
CA PHE A 144 -20.45 -11.87 0.20
C PHE A 144 -21.59 -11.06 0.83
N VAL A 145 -22.80 -11.61 0.81
CA VAL A 145 -23.98 -11.03 1.44
C VAL A 145 -23.85 -10.99 2.97
N GLY A 146 -23.13 -11.93 3.57
CA GLY A 146 -22.77 -11.90 4.99
C GLY A 146 -21.93 -10.68 5.35
N PHE A 147 -20.88 -10.38 4.59
CA PHE A 147 -20.08 -9.15 4.78
C PHE A 147 -20.94 -7.87 4.60
N MET A 148 -21.82 -7.83 3.61
CA MET A 148 -22.75 -6.69 3.44
C MET A 148 -23.65 -6.48 4.67
N MET A 149 -24.03 -7.55 5.39
CA MET A 149 -24.86 -7.45 6.60
C MET A 149 -24.10 -6.96 7.83
N GLU A 150 -22.77 -7.20 7.89
CA GLU A 150 -21.94 -6.70 9.00
C GLU A 150 -21.83 -5.18 8.97
N ASN A 151 -21.78 -4.58 7.77
CA ASN A 151 -21.70 -3.14 7.55
C ASN A 151 -22.75 -2.65 6.53
N PRO A 152 -24.03 -2.72 6.85
CA PRO A 152 -25.12 -2.63 5.87
C PRO A 152 -25.26 -1.27 5.18
N ALA A 153 -24.81 -0.18 5.79
CA ALA A 153 -24.82 1.16 5.22
C ALA A 153 -23.45 1.58 4.66
N ASP A 154 -22.47 0.66 4.62
CA ASP A 154 -21.15 1.01 4.10
C ASP A 154 -21.19 1.15 2.56
N TYR A 155 -20.84 2.35 2.10
CA TYR A 155 -20.84 2.64 0.67
C TYR A 155 -19.77 1.86 -0.13
N TYR A 156 -18.84 1.14 0.52
CA TYR A 156 -17.95 0.18 -0.11
C TYR A 156 -18.71 -0.81 -0.99
N TYR A 157 -19.89 -1.28 -0.51
CA TYR A 157 -20.76 -2.17 -1.28
C TYR A 157 -21.66 -1.40 -2.24
N GLY A 158 -22.00 -0.16 -1.93
CA GLY A 158 -22.99 0.63 -2.67
C GLY A 158 -22.48 1.29 -3.94
N VAL A 159 -21.20 1.69 -3.99
CA VAL A 159 -20.63 2.42 -5.13
C VAL A 159 -20.30 1.51 -6.32
N LEU A 160 -20.26 2.06 -7.53
CA LEU A 160 -19.96 1.30 -8.74
C LEU A 160 -18.44 1.22 -9.02
N TRP A 161 -17.74 2.28 -8.75
CA TRP A 161 -16.40 2.56 -9.26
C TRP A 161 -15.28 1.72 -8.63
N ASN A 162 -15.52 1.04 -7.52
CA ASN A 162 -14.56 0.09 -6.93
C ASN A 162 -14.79 -1.36 -7.41
N LYS A 163 -15.57 -1.56 -8.48
CA LYS A 163 -15.95 -2.89 -8.96
C LYS A 163 -15.65 -3.09 -10.43
N LEU A 164 -15.39 -4.34 -10.80
CA LEU A 164 -15.35 -4.82 -12.17
C LEU A 164 -16.47 -5.84 -12.35
N TYR A 165 -17.38 -5.57 -13.29
CA TYR A 165 -18.56 -6.37 -13.50
C TYR A 165 -18.44 -7.19 -14.78
N ARG A 166 -18.87 -8.44 -14.77
CA ARG A 166 -19.03 -9.24 -15.98
C ARG A 166 -20.23 -8.74 -16.80
N ARG A 167 -19.96 -8.12 -17.96
CA ARG A 167 -20.99 -7.50 -18.81
C ARG A 167 -22.09 -8.46 -19.23
N SER A 168 -21.74 -9.73 -19.56
CA SER A 168 -22.72 -10.73 -19.97
C SER A 168 -23.82 -10.96 -18.93
N LEU A 169 -23.51 -10.83 -17.64
CA LEU A 169 -24.48 -10.97 -16.56
C LEU A 169 -25.43 -9.74 -16.50
N VAL A 170 -24.88 -8.54 -16.70
CA VAL A 170 -25.66 -7.30 -16.79
C VAL A 170 -26.65 -7.36 -17.95
N GLU A 171 -26.21 -7.84 -19.11
CA GLU A 171 -27.05 -7.94 -20.32
C GLU A 171 -28.06 -9.08 -20.22
N ALA A 172 -27.66 -10.26 -19.73
CA ALA A 172 -28.58 -11.43 -19.64
C ALA A 172 -29.78 -11.18 -18.74
N HIS A 173 -29.62 -10.35 -17.71
CA HIS A 173 -30.69 -10.02 -16.76
C HIS A 173 -31.24 -8.61 -16.93
N GLY A 174 -30.80 -7.87 -17.95
CA GLY A 174 -31.29 -6.52 -18.21
C GLY A 174 -31.07 -5.54 -17.07
N ILE A 175 -29.97 -5.71 -16.32
CA ILE A 175 -29.66 -4.90 -15.13
C ILE A 175 -29.38 -3.46 -15.56
N ARG A 176 -30.20 -2.52 -15.10
CA ARG A 176 -30.10 -1.09 -15.41
C ARG A 176 -30.42 -0.24 -14.17
N MET A 177 -29.91 0.96 -14.14
CA MET A 177 -30.24 1.95 -13.11
C MET A 177 -31.63 2.54 -13.38
N ASP A 178 -32.41 2.76 -12.33
CA ASP A 178 -33.70 3.45 -12.47
C ASP A 178 -33.46 4.96 -12.67
N ALA A 179 -33.77 5.45 -13.87
CA ALA A 179 -33.59 6.87 -14.23
C ALA A 179 -34.49 7.81 -13.41
N LYS A 180 -35.50 7.30 -12.73
CA LYS A 180 -36.38 8.10 -11.85
C LYS A 180 -35.72 8.38 -10.49
N LEU A 181 -34.70 7.60 -10.13
CA LEU A 181 -33.97 7.77 -8.88
C LEU A 181 -32.78 8.68 -9.10
N SER A 182 -32.71 9.74 -8.33
CA SER A 182 -31.59 10.69 -8.34
C SER A 182 -30.60 10.45 -7.21
N TRP A 183 -30.76 9.35 -6.47
CA TRP A 183 -29.95 9.01 -5.32
C TRP A 183 -29.99 7.50 -5.04
N CYS A 184 -28.85 6.90 -4.68
CA CYS A 184 -28.70 5.46 -4.41
C CYS A 184 -28.95 4.52 -5.60
N GLU A 185 -28.97 5.05 -6.81
CA GLU A 185 -29.07 4.27 -8.05
C GLU A 185 -27.94 3.22 -8.15
N ASP A 186 -26.75 3.59 -7.70
CA ASP A 186 -25.57 2.74 -7.66
C ASP A 186 -25.77 1.53 -6.72
N PHE A 187 -26.31 1.79 -5.54
CA PHE A 187 -26.58 0.76 -4.55
C PHE A 187 -27.62 -0.24 -5.06
N LEU A 188 -28.70 0.25 -5.65
CA LEU A 188 -29.74 -0.61 -6.22
C LEU A 188 -29.24 -1.43 -7.41
N PHE A 189 -28.41 -0.84 -8.27
CA PHE A 189 -27.74 -1.57 -9.35
C PHE A 189 -26.88 -2.70 -8.78
N ASN A 190 -26.12 -2.45 -7.71
CA ASN A 190 -25.30 -3.46 -7.05
C ASN A 190 -26.15 -4.57 -6.42
N LEU A 191 -27.24 -4.24 -5.73
CA LEU A 191 -28.15 -5.25 -5.17
C LEU A 191 -28.71 -6.15 -6.27
N GLU A 192 -29.15 -5.56 -7.37
CA GLU A 192 -29.69 -6.32 -8.50
C GLU A 192 -28.62 -7.20 -9.16
N TYR A 193 -27.36 -6.69 -9.30
CA TYR A 193 -26.26 -7.48 -9.82
C TYR A 193 -25.95 -8.68 -8.92
N VAL A 194 -25.88 -8.49 -7.61
CA VAL A 194 -25.59 -9.54 -6.62
C VAL A 194 -26.68 -10.61 -6.58
N ARG A 195 -27.93 -10.30 -6.94
CA ARG A 195 -29.01 -11.30 -7.08
C ARG A 195 -28.65 -12.41 -8.07
N TYR A 196 -27.93 -12.07 -9.13
CA TYR A 196 -27.61 -13.01 -10.22
C TYR A 196 -26.15 -13.49 -10.16
N ALA A 197 -25.23 -12.69 -9.66
CA ALA A 197 -23.84 -13.08 -9.45
C ALA A 197 -23.73 -14.19 -8.40
N THR A 198 -22.85 -15.15 -8.63
CA THR A 198 -22.64 -16.32 -7.75
C THR A 198 -21.29 -16.31 -7.08
N THR A 199 -20.30 -15.68 -7.69
CA THR A 199 -18.89 -15.68 -7.26
C THR A 199 -18.29 -14.29 -7.25
N PHE A 200 -17.54 -13.99 -6.18
CA PHE A 200 -16.97 -12.69 -5.92
C PHE A 200 -15.50 -12.83 -5.51
N TYR A 201 -14.69 -11.86 -5.86
CA TYR A 201 -13.31 -11.77 -5.41
C TYR A 201 -13.03 -10.38 -4.84
N ALA A 202 -12.50 -10.33 -3.62
CA ALA A 202 -12.08 -9.10 -2.97
C ALA A 202 -10.61 -8.82 -3.27
N LEU A 203 -10.34 -7.79 -4.07
CA LEU A 203 -8.99 -7.30 -4.33
C LEU A 203 -8.60 -6.33 -3.21
N ARG A 204 -7.77 -6.80 -2.28
CA ARG A 204 -7.34 -6.05 -1.09
C ARG A 204 -6.29 -4.97 -1.39
N THR A 205 -6.19 -4.56 -2.65
CA THR A 205 -5.31 -3.49 -3.12
C THR A 205 -6.16 -2.28 -3.51
N PRO A 206 -5.88 -1.09 -2.95
CA PRO A 206 -6.57 0.12 -3.36
C PRO A 206 -6.24 0.50 -4.79
N VAL A 207 -7.26 0.62 -5.63
CA VAL A 207 -7.11 0.87 -7.08
C VAL A 207 -7.73 2.18 -7.55
N TYR A 208 -8.45 2.87 -6.67
CA TYR A 208 -9.27 4.04 -7.00
C TYR A 208 -9.06 5.16 -6.00
N TYR A 209 -9.04 6.40 -6.46
CA TYR A 209 -8.98 7.59 -5.61
C TYR A 209 -10.32 8.31 -5.64
N TYR A 210 -11.13 8.11 -4.60
CA TYR A 210 -12.39 8.79 -4.39
C TYR A 210 -12.19 10.16 -3.76
N VAL A 211 -12.55 11.24 -4.45
CA VAL A 211 -12.34 12.62 -4.03
C VAL A 211 -13.59 13.20 -3.40
N LYS A 212 -13.51 13.57 -2.13
CA LYS A 212 -14.60 14.30 -1.49
C LYS A 212 -14.51 15.79 -1.81
N THR A 213 -15.29 16.25 -2.81
CA THR A 213 -15.38 17.67 -3.18
C THR A 213 -16.45 18.40 -2.37
N LYS A 214 -16.20 19.69 -2.09
CA LYS A 214 -17.24 20.58 -1.54
C LYS A 214 -18.25 20.85 -2.66
N GLY A 215 -19.43 20.22 -2.61
CA GLY A 215 -20.50 20.40 -3.63
C GLY A 215 -20.89 19.12 -4.37
N SER A 216 -20.37 17.95 -4.00
CA SER A 216 -20.85 16.68 -4.53
C SER A 216 -22.36 16.54 -4.26
N LEU A 217 -23.08 15.79 -5.11
CA LEU A 217 -24.54 15.53 -5.00
C LEU A 217 -24.96 15.13 -3.59
N VAL A 218 -24.07 14.45 -2.85
CA VAL A 218 -24.26 14.04 -1.45
C VAL A 218 -24.39 15.22 -0.47
N ASN A 219 -23.92 16.43 -0.83
CA ASN A 219 -23.94 17.62 0.04
C ASN A 219 -25.08 18.60 -0.27
N GLN A 220 -26.03 18.26 -1.14
CA GLN A 220 -27.20 19.12 -1.37
C GLN A 220 -28.08 19.14 -0.13
N LYS A 221 -28.59 20.32 0.24
CA LYS A 221 -29.51 20.48 1.37
C LYS A 221 -30.85 19.78 1.08
N ILE A 222 -30.88 18.48 1.35
CA ILE A 222 -32.11 17.69 1.32
C ILE A 222 -32.83 17.93 2.65
N SER A 223 -34.16 18.10 2.64
CA SER A 223 -34.94 18.25 3.86
C SER A 223 -34.87 16.96 4.69
N PHE A 224 -34.88 17.08 6.02
CA PHE A 224 -34.83 15.92 6.93
C PHE A 224 -35.91 14.88 6.60
N ALA A 225 -37.15 15.33 6.32
CA ALA A 225 -38.24 14.44 5.95
C ALA A 225 -37.91 13.62 4.69
N ARG A 226 -37.40 14.28 3.65
CA ARG A 226 -37.03 13.61 2.40
C ARG A 226 -35.86 12.63 2.60
N THR A 227 -34.91 12.95 3.48
CA THR A 227 -33.81 12.03 3.83
C THR A 227 -34.33 10.76 4.51
N VAL A 228 -35.32 10.89 5.40
CA VAL A 228 -35.95 9.74 6.07
C VAL A 228 -36.72 8.88 5.07
N GLU A 229 -37.53 9.48 4.20
CA GLU A 229 -38.25 8.76 3.14
C GLU A 229 -37.30 7.97 2.23
N MET A 230 -36.22 8.59 1.80
CA MET A 230 -35.20 7.93 0.97
C MET A 230 -34.53 6.76 1.68
N LYS A 231 -34.16 6.91 2.96
CA LYS A 231 -33.56 5.82 3.74
C LYS A 231 -34.53 4.67 4.00
N LEU A 232 -35.79 4.95 4.19
CA LEU A 232 -36.84 3.92 4.30
C LEU A 232 -37.02 3.16 2.97
N ALA A 233 -37.08 3.86 1.85
CA ALA A 233 -37.19 3.22 0.54
C ALA A 233 -35.98 2.34 0.23
N MET A 234 -34.75 2.81 0.58
CA MET A 234 -33.54 1.99 0.47
C MET A 234 -33.62 0.75 1.35
N PHE A 235 -34.10 0.90 2.58
CA PHE A 235 -34.25 -0.24 3.48
C PHE A 235 -35.26 -1.26 2.91
N GLU A 236 -36.35 -0.83 2.32
CA GLU A 236 -37.30 -1.73 1.68
C GLU A 236 -36.64 -2.54 0.55
N CYS A 237 -35.86 -1.89 -0.31
CA CYS A 237 -35.08 -2.56 -1.36
C CYS A 237 -34.04 -3.52 -0.79
N TYR A 238 -33.33 -3.11 0.24
CA TYR A 238 -32.32 -3.92 0.94
C TYR A 238 -32.96 -5.15 1.60
N ASN A 239 -34.05 -4.95 2.30
CA ASN A 239 -34.78 -6.01 2.96
C ASN A 239 -35.41 -7.02 1.95
N ASP A 240 -35.95 -6.51 0.84
CA ASP A 240 -36.46 -7.33 -0.25
C ASP A 240 -35.35 -8.14 -0.92
N PHE A 241 -34.21 -7.53 -1.15
CA PHE A 241 -33.03 -8.22 -1.66
C PHE A 241 -32.66 -9.44 -0.78
N PHE A 242 -32.55 -9.27 0.56
CA PHE A 242 -32.19 -10.35 1.46
C PHE A 242 -33.25 -11.46 1.52
N LYS A 243 -34.52 -11.15 1.40
CA LYS A 243 -35.58 -12.14 1.29
C LYS A 243 -35.47 -13.01 0.04
N HIS A 244 -34.88 -12.48 -1.04
CA HIS A 244 -34.69 -13.22 -2.28
C HIS A 244 -33.37 -14.01 -2.33
N VAL A 245 -32.35 -13.54 -1.65
CA VAL A 245 -30.99 -14.12 -1.72
C VAL A 245 -30.76 -15.19 -0.65
N LEU A 246 -31.43 -15.07 0.50
CA LEU A 246 -31.38 -16.05 1.58
C LEU A 246 -32.60 -16.96 1.50
N ASP A 247 -32.47 -18.21 1.95
CA ASP A 247 -33.65 -19.03 2.24
C ASP A 247 -34.39 -18.45 3.45
N GLU A 248 -35.66 -18.88 3.61
CA GLU A 248 -36.57 -18.35 4.62
C GLU A 248 -36.01 -18.49 6.06
N ASP A 249 -35.42 -19.65 6.36
CA ASP A 249 -34.84 -19.91 7.66
C ASP A 249 -33.58 -19.06 7.92
N ALA A 250 -32.72 -18.87 6.91
CA ALA A 250 -31.55 -18.03 7.02
C ALA A 250 -31.95 -16.54 7.15
N TYR A 251 -32.96 -16.09 6.41
CA TYR A 251 -33.47 -14.73 6.52
C TYR A 251 -34.04 -14.46 7.93
N GLU A 252 -34.87 -15.35 8.48
CA GLU A 252 -35.44 -15.16 9.82
C GLU A 252 -34.36 -15.15 10.92
N ARG A 253 -33.34 -16.01 10.81
CA ARG A 253 -32.19 -15.98 11.73
C ARG A 253 -31.40 -14.65 11.66
N LYS A 254 -31.27 -14.06 10.48
CA LYS A 254 -30.47 -12.86 10.23
C LYS A 254 -31.30 -11.57 10.18
N ARG A 255 -32.61 -11.64 10.33
CA ARG A 255 -33.53 -10.52 10.17
C ARG A 255 -33.16 -9.29 10.99
N LEU A 256 -32.70 -9.46 12.23
CA LEU A 256 -32.25 -8.35 13.07
C LEU A 256 -31.01 -7.65 12.50
N GLN A 257 -30.09 -8.39 11.85
CA GLN A 257 -28.93 -7.80 11.18
C GLN A 257 -29.37 -7.00 9.95
N VAL A 258 -30.31 -7.50 9.15
CA VAL A 258 -30.88 -6.74 8.03
C VAL A 258 -31.52 -5.43 8.52
N TYR A 259 -32.20 -5.45 9.66
CA TYR A 259 -32.81 -4.25 10.28
C TYR A 259 -31.78 -3.28 10.87
N HIS A 260 -30.54 -3.72 11.14
CA HIS A 260 -29.46 -2.83 11.53
C HIS A 260 -29.14 -1.77 10.46
N PHE A 261 -29.47 -2.00 9.19
CA PHE A 261 -29.38 -1.00 8.14
C PHE A 261 -30.02 0.33 8.53
N LEU A 262 -31.18 0.32 9.15
CA LEU A 262 -31.87 1.55 9.58
C LEU A 262 -31.09 2.31 10.64
N VAL A 263 -30.42 1.59 11.54
CA VAL A 263 -29.58 2.19 12.61
C VAL A 263 -28.32 2.78 12.03
N ASP A 264 -27.65 2.07 11.12
CA ASP A 264 -26.39 2.51 10.53
C ASP A 264 -26.62 3.61 9.50
N ALA A 265 -27.67 3.52 8.70
CA ALA A 265 -28.09 4.59 7.81
C ALA A 265 -28.42 5.90 8.56
N ALA A 266 -28.80 5.83 9.85
CA ALA A 266 -28.98 7.02 10.67
C ALA A 266 -27.64 7.66 11.10
N LYS A 267 -26.57 6.89 11.16
CA LYS A 267 -25.20 7.36 11.51
C LYS A 267 -24.43 7.95 10.32
N ASP A 268 -24.89 7.65 9.09
CA ASP A 268 -24.23 8.12 7.88
C ASP A 268 -24.31 9.64 7.72
N GLY A 269 -23.18 10.30 7.90
CA GLY A 269 -23.04 11.76 7.76
C GLY A 269 -21.92 12.36 8.63
N PHE A 270 -21.42 11.64 9.61
CA PHE A 270 -20.50 12.17 10.62
C PHE A 270 -19.17 11.41 10.72
N VAL A 271 -18.46 11.22 9.61
CA VAL A 271 -17.04 10.81 9.72
C VAL A 271 -16.17 12.03 9.50
N PHE A 272 -15.62 12.58 10.57
CA PHE A 272 -14.62 13.64 10.47
C PHE A 272 -13.35 13.09 9.81
N PRO A 273 -12.85 13.72 8.71
CA PRO A 273 -11.71 13.20 7.96
C PRO A 273 -10.38 13.21 8.73
N THR A 274 -10.30 13.94 9.82
CA THR A 274 -9.05 14.17 10.60
C THR A 274 -8.77 13.14 11.68
N THR A 275 -9.64 12.15 11.90
CA THR A 275 -9.52 11.19 13.01
C THR A 275 -9.52 9.73 12.57
N ILE A 276 -9.46 9.44 11.27
CA ILE A 276 -9.40 8.06 10.77
C ILE A 276 -7.97 7.55 10.97
N PRO A 277 -7.76 6.45 11.72
CA PRO A 277 -6.45 5.82 11.82
C PRO A 277 -5.89 5.48 10.43
N GLY A 278 -4.60 5.75 10.19
CA GLY A 278 -3.96 5.48 8.90
C GLY A 278 -4.15 6.57 7.83
N THR A 279 -4.67 7.75 8.18
CA THR A 279 -4.70 8.90 7.25
C THR A 279 -3.29 9.43 6.98
N GLN A 280 -2.93 9.61 5.70
CA GLN A 280 -1.62 10.03 5.22
C GLN A 280 -1.74 11.24 4.29
N LYS A 281 -0.62 11.87 3.90
CA LYS A 281 -0.62 12.84 2.81
C LYS A 281 -0.76 12.14 1.47
N LEU A 282 -1.48 12.78 0.55
CA LEU A 282 -1.61 12.30 -0.83
C LEU A 282 -0.22 12.20 -1.48
N GLY A 283 0.11 11.03 -2.01
CA GLY A 283 1.42 10.70 -2.57
C GLY A 283 2.31 9.85 -1.65
N GLU A 284 2.03 9.78 -0.34
CA GLU A 284 2.75 8.95 0.64
C GLU A 284 2.14 7.54 0.78
N GLU A 285 0.90 7.34 0.32
CA GLU A 285 0.16 6.08 0.40
C GLU A 285 0.84 4.91 -0.31
N ARG A 286 1.64 5.18 -1.35
CA ARG A 286 2.39 4.14 -2.08
C ARG A 286 3.50 3.50 -1.24
N SER A 287 4.03 4.20 -0.25
CA SER A 287 5.04 3.61 0.64
C SER A 287 4.45 2.53 1.55
N GLN A 288 3.18 2.64 1.93
CA GLN A 288 2.48 1.59 2.69
C GLN A 288 2.10 0.39 1.80
N ALA A 289 1.62 0.63 0.58
CA ALA A 289 1.32 -0.44 -0.36
C ALA A 289 2.57 -1.29 -0.69
N LEU A 290 3.74 -0.66 -0.77
CA LEU A 290 5.02 -1.37 -0.88
C LEU A 290 5.35 -2.18 0.38
N GLN A 291 5.01 -1.71 1.58
CA GLN A 291 5.22 -2.45 2.83
C GLN A 291 4.30 -3.68 2.92
N GLU A 292 3.04 -3.58 2.48
CA GLU A 292 2.11 -4.71 2.45
C GLU A 292 2.50 -5.79 1.42
N VAL A 293 3.12 -5.39 0.30
CA VAL A 293 3.63 -6.32 -0.71
C VAL A 293 4.91 -7.03 -0.25
N ILE A 294 5.71 -6.38 0.61
CA ILE A 294 7.02 -6.91 1.03
C ILE A 294 6.89 -7.89 2.21
N SER A 295 5.88 -7.74 3.09
CA SER A 295 5.73 -8.64 4.25
C SER A 295 4.33 -8.57 4.86
N GLU A 296 3.62 -9.68 4.87
CA GLU A 296 2.34 -9.84 5.60
C GLU A 296 2.50 -9.61 7.11
N ASP A 297 3.69 -9.87 7.65
CA ASP A 297 4.01 -9.74 9.08
C ASP A 297 4.73 -8.43 9.45
N GLY A 298 4.98 -7.57 8.48
CA GLY A 298 5.72 -6.31 8.65
C GLY A 298 7.24 -6.48 8.69
N ILE A 299 7.96 -5.42 8.29
CA ILE A 299 9.42 -5.40 8.10
C ILE A 299 10.23 -5.81 9.35
N ILE A 300 9.70 -5.54 10.56
CA ILE A 300 10.37 -5.89 11.81
C ILE A 300 10.35 -7.41 12.01
N VAL A 301 9.23 -8.07 11.71
CA VAL A 301 9.08 -9.52 11.86
C VAL A 301 9.88 -10.26 10.80
N GLU A 302 9.93 -9.75 9.57
CA GLU A 302 10.75 -10.29 8.50
C GLU A 302 12.24 -10.26 8.86
N LYS A 303 12.76 -9.11 9.26
CA LYS A 303 14.15 -8.97 9.73
C LYS A 303 14.44 -9.82 10.96
N TYR A 304 13.45 -10.00 11.86
CA TYR A 304 13.58 -10.90 13.00
C TYR A 304 13.68 -12.36 12.55
N ARG A 305 12.85 -12.81 11.58
CA ARG A 305 12.90 -14.18 11.03
C ARG A 305 14.22 -14.47 10.33
N ASP A 306 14.67 -13.56 9.46
CA ASP A 306 15.97 -13.68 8.78
C ASP A 306 17.11 -13.83 9.78
N ARG A 307 17.11 -13.00 10.81
CA ARG A 307 18.07 -13.08 11.90
C ARG A 307 17.98 -14.41 12.67
N LYS A 308 16.79 -14.85 13.03
CA LYS A 308 16.57 -16.12 13.73
C LYS A 308 16.96 -17.32 12.91
N LEU A 309 16.74 -17.28 11.61
CA LEU A 309 17.18 -18.34 10.70
C LEU A 309 18.72 -18.40 10.67
N LEU A 310 19.40 -17.29 10.51
CA LEU A 310 20.87 -17.24 10.55
C LEU A 310 21.42 -17.72 11.91
N GLU A 311 20.87 -17.25 13.03
CA GLU A 311 21.25 -17.68 14.37
C GLU A 311 21.18 -19.21 14.52
N ARG A 312 20.13 -19.86 13.98
CA ARG A 312 19.96 -21.31 14.00
C ARG A 312 21.13 -22.07 13.30
N TYR A 313 21.62 -21.55 12.18
CA TYR A 313 22.75 -22.16 11.49
C TYR A 313 24.09 -21.88 12.19
N LEU A 314 24.20 -20.78 12.91
CA LEU A 314 25.40 -20.45 13.69
C LEU A 314 25.46 -21.15 15.05
N GLU A 315 24.37 -21.71 15.58
CA GLU A 315 24.34 -22.41 16.87
C GLU A 315 25.34 -23.59 16.93
N SER A 316 25.45 -24.38 15.86
CA SER A 316 26.40 -25.49 15.79
C SER A 316 27.87 -25.02 15.88
N VAL A 317 28.17 -23.89 15.26
CA VAL A 317 29.50 -23.26 15.32
C VAL A 317 29.76 -22.70 16.73
N ALA A 318 28.75 -22.05 17.32
CA ALA A 318 28.84 -21.52 18.67
C ALA A 318 29.16 -22.62 19.69
N LEU A 319 28.46 -23.75 19.62
CA LEU A 319 28.69 -24.90 20.48
C LEU A 319 30.08 -25.53 20.26
N LYS A 320 30.51 -25.70 19.00
CA LYS A 320 31.79 -26.28 18.67
C LYS A 320 33.00 -25.53 19.27
N TYR A 321 32.88 -24.19 19.32
CA TYR A 321 34.00 -23.34 19.79
C TYR A 321 33.79 -22.74 21.19
N ASP A 322 32.76 -23.18 21.93
CA ASP A 322 32.38 -22.61 23.23
C ASP A 322 32.27 -21.06 23.15
N MET A 323 31.51 -20.60 22.19
CA MET A 323 31.24 -19.20 21.90
C MET A 323 29.76 -18.86 22.02
N THR A 324 29.45 -17.61 22.28
CA THR A 324 28.12 -17.07 22.19
C THR A 324 27.83 -16.62 20.76
N LEU A 325 26.53 -16.55 20.37
CA LEU A 325 26.13 -15.95 19.09
C LEU A 325 26.58 -14.49 18.96
N ALA A 326 26.68 -13.77 20.08
CA ALA A 326 27.21 -12.40 20.13
C ALA A 326 28.71 -12.34 19.72
N GLU A 327 29.51 -13.28 20.18
CA GLU A 327 30.94 -13.38 19.82
C GLU A 327 31.11 -13.77 18.35
N LEU A 328 30.30 -14.71 17.83
CA LEU A 328 30.31 -15.07 16.40
C LEU A 328 29.86 -13.88 15.53
N SER A 329 28.83 -13.15 15.94
CA SER A 329 28.37 -11.97 15.20
C SER A 329 29.42 -10.88 15.07
N LEU A 330 30.28 -10.70 16.08
CA LEU A 330 31.42 -9.76 16.03
C LEU A 330 32.51 -10.20 15.03
N LEU A 331 32.82 -11.51 14.96
CA LEU A 331 33.73 -12.05 13.96
C LEU A 331 33.20 -11.89 12.56
N LEU A 332 31.91 -12.17 12.38
CA LEU A 332 31.17 -12.04 11.11
C LEU A 332 31.15 -10.58 10.64
N TYR A 333 30.81 -9.64 11.53
CA TYR A 333 30.84 -8.20 11.23
C TYR A 333 32.23 -7.76 10.72
N ARG A 334 33.30 -8.22 11.35
CA ARG A 334 34.65 -7.84 10.91
C ARG A 334 35.00 -8.45 9.56
N LYS A 335 34.62 -9.68 9.30
CA LYS A 335 34.80 -10.33 8.01
C LYS A 335 34.17 -9.53 6.87
N ASP A 336 32.94 -9.05 7.06
CA ASP A 336 32.13 -8.49 5.96
C ASP A 336 32.23 -6.96 5.82
N ALA A 337 32.26 -6.20 6.90
CA ALA A 337 32.12 -4.73 6.84
C ALA A 337 33.36 -3.95 7.30
N GLY A 338 33.99 -4.33 8.36
CA GLY A 338 35.26 -3.80 8.87
C GLY A 338 35.41 -2.30 9.12
N LYS A 339 34.35 -1.52 9.19
CA LYS A 339 34.39 -0.08 9.42
C LYS A 339 34.69 0.27 10.88
N ALA A 340 35.39 1.39 11.11
CA ALA A 340 35.60 1.90 12.46
C ALA A 340 34.32 2.54 13.00
N LEU A 341 33.81 2.02 14.12
CA LEU A 341 32.57 2.48 14.79
C LEU A 341 32.87 2.88 16.23
N SER A 342 32.03 3.72 16.83
CA SER A 342 32.10 3.88 18.28
C SER A 342 31.57 2.61 18.97
N ARG A 343 32.01 2.36 20.22
CA ARG A 343 31.48 1.21 20.99
C ARG A 343 29.97 1.28 21.17
N LYS A 344 29.40 2.49 21.17
CA LYS A 344 27.94 2.69 21.22
C LYS A 344 27.26 2.20 19.91
N ASP A 345 27.75 2.70 18.79
CA ASP A 345 27.18 2.38 17.48
C ASP A 345 27.37 0.88 17.16
N LEU A 346 28.47 0.29 17.56
CA LEU A 346 28.73 -1.15 17.42
C LEU A 346 27.77 -1.99 18.27
N ALA A 347 27.49 -1.57 19.52
CA ALA A 347 26.51 -2.25 20.37
C ALA A 347 25.09 -2.16 19.78
N GLU A 348 24.71 -0.99 19.28
CA GLU A 348 23.42 -0.77 18.61
C GLU A 348 23.30 -1.63 17.34
N LEU A 349 24.35 -1.67 16.49
CA LEU A 349 24.38 -2.49 15.28
C LEU A 349 24.26 -3.99 15.58
N MET A 350 24.92 -4.45 16.65
CA MET A 350 24.89 -5.86 17.08
C MET A 350 23.65 -6.20 17.93
N HIS A 351 22.76 -5.24 18.19
CA HIS A 351 21.59 -5.39 19.05
C HIS A 351 21.92 -5.97 20.45
N MET A 352 23.04 -5.54 21.04
CA MET A 352 23.46 -5.99 22.36
C MET A 352 23.66 -4.83 23.33
N SER A 353 23.64 -5.14 24.64
CA SER A 353 23.98 -4.13 25.64
C SER A 353 25.46 -3.75 25.54
N ARG A 354 25.83 -2.57 26.06
CA ARG A 354 27.25 -2.16 26.14
C ARG A 354 28.06 -3.08 27.02
N GLY A 355 27.44 -3.70 28.03
CA GLY A 355 28.03 -4.70 28.92
C GLY A 355 28.38 -5.97 28.16
N ASP A 356 27.42 -6.50 27.40
CA ASP A 356 27.61 -7.73 26.62
C ASP A 356 28.65 -7.53 25.51
N LEU A 357 28.63 -6.39 24.80
CA LEU A 357 29.64 -6.04 23.83
C LEU A 357 31.03 -6.02 24.46
N ARG A 358 31.18 -5.43 25.68
CA ARG A 358 32.47 -5.37 26.38
C ARG A 358 32.94 -6.77 26.76
N ALA A 359 32.05 -7.62 27.29
CA ALA A 359 32.37 -8.98 27.67
C ALA A 359 32.80 -9.83 26.45
N ALA A 360 32.02 -9.75 25.32
CA ALA A 360 32.34 -10.46 24.10
C ALA A 360 33.69 -10.03 23.49
N LEU A 361 33.95 -8.72 23.39
CA LEU A 361 35.23 -8.22 22.90
C LEU A 361 36.38 -8.68 23.79
N GLN A 362 36.23 -8.62 25.13
CA GLN A 362 37.29 -9.05 26.07
C GLN A 362 37.59 -10.54 25.92
N LYS A 363 36.57 -11.39 25.74
CA LYS A 363 36.72 -12.84 25.54
C LYS A 363 37.42 -13.14 24.22
N LEU A 364 37.04 -12.48 23.11
CA LEU A 364 37.65 -12.66 21.80
C LEU A 364 39.13 -12.21 21.79
N VAL A 365 39.43 -11.11 22.44
CA VAL A 365 40.82 -10.60 22.60
C VAL A 365 41.66 -11.57 23.44
N SER A 366 41.14 -12.06 24.58
CA SER A 366 41.87 -13.01 25.45
C SER A 366 42.14 -14.35 24.75
N ARG A 367 41.32 -14.75 23.79
CA ARG A 367 41.52 -15.94 22.94
C ARG A 367 42.44 -15.70 21.74
N GLY A 368 42.97 -14.48 21.57
CA GLY A 368 43.83 -14.13 20.44
C GLY A 368 43.11 -14.20 19.07
N MET A 369 41.75 -14.09 19.05
CA MET A 369 40.96 -14.15 17.84
C MET A 369 40.73 -12.77 17.22
N LEU A 370 40.82 -11.72 18.04
CA LEU A 370 40.50 -10.35 17.63
C LEU A 370 41.37 -9.35 18.38
N GLU A 371 41.78 -8.28 17.69
CA GLU A 371 42.42 -7.10 18.26
C GLU A 371 41.48 -5.88 18.13
N VAL A 372 41.47 -5.04 19.18
CA VAL A 372 40.69 -3.80 19.19
C VAL A 372 41.62 -2.62 19.05
N VAL A 373 41.63 -1.98 17.91
CA VAL A 373 42.49 -0.85 17.58
C VAL A 373 41.72 0.46 17.74
N ASP A 374 42.18 1.37 18.59
CA ASP A 374 41.64 2.72 18.73
C ASP A 374 42.00 3.56 17.50
N VAL A 375 41.00 4.15 16.84
CA VAL A 375 41.22 5.03 15.68
C VAL A 375 41.48 6.45 16.16
N PRO A 376 42.62 7.07 15.83
CA PRO A 376 42.97 8.43 16.26
C PRO A 376 41.96 9.45 15.66
N ARG A 377 41.64 10.50 16.42
CA ARG A 377 40.79 11.59 15.94
C ARG A 377 41.53 12.43 14.91
N LYS A 378 40.96 12.75 13.78
CA LYS A 378 41.51 13.59 12.69
C LYS A 378 42.19 14.90 13.17
N ARG A 379 41.85 15.43 14.35
CA ARG A 379 42.45 16.61 14.95
C ARG A 379 43.83 16.36 15.63
N ARG A 380 44.14 15.12 16.02
CA ARG A 380 45.47 14.78 16.56
C ARG A 380 46.50 14.60 15.45
N GLU A 381 46.11 14.00 14.32
CA GLU A 381 47.03 13.90 13.16
C GLU A 381 47.48 15.29 12.68
N ALA A 382 46.58 16.29 12.63
CA ALA A 382 46.96 17.66 12.28
C ALA A 382 47.82 18.34 13.36
N ALA A 383 47.66 17.98 14.64
CA ALA A 383 48.46 18.52 15.74
C ALA A 383 49.83 17.83 15.84
N GLU A 384 49.89 16.51 15.65
CA GLU A 384 51.18 15.75 15.62
C GLU A 384 52.01 16.07 14.38
N ILE A 385 51.36 16.30 13.22
CA ILE A 385 52.06 16.80 12.01
C ILE A 385 52.53 18.24 12.21
N ALA A 386 51.77 19.09 12.89
CA ALA A 386 52.17 20.47 13.19
C ALA A 386 53.30 20.53 14.23
N GLU A 387 53.35 19.61 15.19
CA GLU A 387 54.39 19.46 16.18
C GLU A 387 55.66 18.84 15.57
N ALA A 388 55.52 17.85 14.68
CA ALA A 388 56.62 17.23 13.95
C ALA A 388 57.24 18.13 12.87
N THR A 389 56.48 19.11 12.34
CA THR A 389 56.94 20.04 11.31
C THR A 389 57.43 21.39 11.84
N GLY A 390 57.40 21.62 13.15
CA GLY A 390 57.98 22.82 13.78
C GLY A 390 57.33 24.15 13.40
N LEU A 391 56.10 24.17 12.90
CA LEU A 391 55.47 25.32 12.27
C LEU A 391 54.65 26.25 13.20
N PHE A 392 54.73 26.08 14.54
CA PHE A 392 54.11 27.03 15.47
C PHE A 392 55.05 27.40 16.62
N GLY A 393 55.60 28.61 16.55
CA GLY A 393 56.29 29.28 17.61
C GLY A 393 55.39 29.53 18.83
N LYS A 394 56.05 29.50 20.01
CA LYS A 394 55.50 29.78 21.33
C LYS A 394 54.53 30.98 21.32
N ARG A 395 53.34 30.78 21.83
CA ARG A 395 52.48 31.85 22.30
C ARG A 395 52.03 31.61 23.73
N GLY A 396 52.25 32.70 24.47
CA GLY A 396 52.16 32.80 25.89
C GLY A 396 50.77 32.61 26.49
N GLU A 397 50.84 32.54 27.78
CA GLU A 397 49.77 32.54 28.77
C GLU A 397 48.65 33.52 28.44
N ALA A 398 47.41 33.06 28.45
CA ALA A 398 46.26 33.94 28.53
C ALA A 398 45.24 33.34 29.49
N GLN A 399 44.99 34.15 30.46
CA GLN A 399 44.15 34.13 31.61
C GLN A 399 42.72 33.59 31.37
N ASP A 400 42.19 33.01 32.46
CA ASP A 400 40.80 32.76 32.73
C ASP A 400 39.91 33.98 32.45
N ALA A 401 38.84 33.76 31.71
CA ALA A 401 37.67 34.61 31.75
C ALA A 401 36.40 33.73 31.64
N ASP A 402 35.71 33.62 32.75
CA ASP A 402 34.32 33.22 32.86
C ASP A 402 33.44 34.20 32.08
N ALA A 403 32.42 33.67 31.40
CA ALA A 403 31.01 34.03 31.36
C ALA A 403 30.35 33.80 29.98
N ASN A 404 29.24 33.12 30.06
CA ASN A 404 28.08 33.13 29.14
C ASN A 404 28.14 32.38 27.82
N GLY A 405 27.36 31.28 27.79
CA GLY A 405 26.44 31.01 26.66
C GLY A 405 27.04 30.34 25.44
N MET A 406 27.98 29.40 25.55
CA MET A 406 28.35 28.54 24.42
C MET A 406 27.94 27.11 24.65
N THR A 407 27.00 26.62 23.81
CA THR A 407 26.63 25.22 23.67
C THR A 407 27.90 24.34 23.67
N LYS A 408 28.02 23.47 24.68
CA LYS A 408 29.05 22.43 24.72
C LYS A 408 28.97 21.62 23.43
N LYS A 409 29.86 21.83 22.47
CA LYS A 409 30.05 20.95 21.31
C LYS A 409 30.24 19.54 21.84
N LYS A 410 29.28 18.64 21.61
CA LYS A 410 29.37 17.21 21.96
C LYS A 410 30.65 16.69 21.35
N ARG A 411 31.58 16.23 22.21
CA ARG A 411 32.81 15.59 21.74
C ARG A 411 32.47 14.34 20.96
N GLU A 412 32.94 14.22 19.72
CA GLU A 412 32.75 13.00 18.94
C GLU A 412 33.26 11.77 19.72
N PRO A 413 32.47 10.67 19.73
CA PRO A 413 32.86 9.47 20.44
C PRO A 413 34.13 8.85 19.82
N ARG A 414 34.95 8.20 20.66
CA ARG A 414 36.11 7.43 20.17
C ARG A 414 35.65 6.27 19.32
N LYS A 415 36.20 6.10 18.12
CA LYS A 415 35.98 4.97 17.24
C LYS A 415 37.00 3.87 17.48
N ILE A 416 36.54 2.62 17.35
CA ILE A 416 37.41 1.44 17.39
C ILE A 416 37.33 0.72 16.05
N ARG A 417 38.37 0.04 15.65
CA ARG A 417 38.41 -0.90 14.55
C ARG A 417 38.79 -2.26 15.12
N LEU A 418 38.06 -3.28 14.67
CA LEU A 418 38.33 -4.66 15.06
C LEU A 418 39.26 -5.27 14.01
N GLU A 419 40.29 -6.00 14.41
CA GLU A 419 41.19 -6.71 13.51
C GLU A 419 41.20 -8.19 13.83
N LEU A 420 40.94 -9.05 12.81
CA LEU A 420 40.96 -10.49 12.96
C LEU A 420 42.39 -11.00 13.08
N LEU A 421 42.62 -11.95 13.97
CA LEU A 421 43.86 -12.61 14.17
C LEU A 421 43.83 -14.07 13.70
N PRO A 422 44.97 -14.73 13.39
CA PRO A 422 44.98 -16.08 12.83
C PRO A 422 44.24 -17.14 13.63
N ALA A 423 44.11 -16.98 14.95
CA ALA A 423 43.36 -17.89 15.80
C ALA A 423 41.85 -17.91 15.48
N SER A 424 41.32 -16.93 14.72
CA SER A 424 39.94 -16.89 14.26
C SER A 424 39.68 -17.68 12.97
N ASP A 425 40.70 -18.07 12.21
CA ASP A 425 40.57 -18.62 10.86
C ASP A 425 39.70 -19.88 10.82
N ALA A 426 39.88 -20.81 11.75
CA ALA A 426 39.07 -22.04 11.81
C ALA A 426 37.58 -21.76 12.09
N VAL A 427 37.31 -20.80 12.99
CA VAL A 427 35.94 -20.37 13.31
C VAL A 427 35.29 -19.71 12.09
N LEU A 428 36.06 -18.85 11.38
CA LEU A 428 35.56 -18.16 10.17
C LEU A 428 35.29 -19.11 9.01
N GLN A 429 36.03 -20.21 8.88
CA GLN A 429 35.72 -21.26 7.90
C GLN A 429 34.42 -21.98 8.22
N ASP A 430 34.17 -22.30 9.48
CA ASP A 430 32.91 -22.93 9.89
C ASP A 430 31.71 -21.96 9.79
N ILE A 431 31.91 -20.69 10.12
CA ILE A 431 30.91 -19.63 9.88
C ILE A 431 30.57 -19.56 8.39
N ALA A 432 31.56 -19.57 7.49
CA ALA A 432 31.34 -19.52 6.05
C ALA A 432 30.60 -20.77 5.53
N ALA A 433 30.77 -21.94 6.17
CA ALA A 433 29.98 -23.12 5.86
C ALA A 433 28.52 -22.94 6.31
N ALA A 434 28.29 -22.48 7.53
CA ALA A 434 26.96 -22.21 8.06
C ALA A 434 26.19 -21.14 7.25
N GLU A 435 26.88 -20.10 6.76
CA GLU A 435 26.31 -19.09 5.85
C GLU A 435 25.86 -19.72 4.53
N ARG A 436 26.65 -20.60 3.92
CA ARG A 436 26.24 -21.29 2.69
C ARG A 436 25.00 -22.17 2.90
N ASP A 437 24.94 -22.89 4.00
CA ASP A 437 23.80 -23.75 4.34
C ASP A 437 22.54 -22.90 4.58
N TYR A 438 22.70 -21.74 5.24
CA TYR A 438 21.64 -20.75 5.42
C TYR A 438 21.12 -20.23 4.06
N GLU A 439 22.02 -19.80 3.17
CA GLU A 439 21.65 -19.29 1.84
C GLU A 439 20.93 -20.38 1.01
N GLN A 440 21.43 -21.60 1.02
CA GLN A 440 20.77 -22.72 0.33
C GLN A 440 19.36 -23.00 0.87
N ALA A 441 19.17 -22.89 2.19
CA ALA A 441 17.88 -23.08 2.81
C ALA A 441 16.93 -21.92 2.50
N LYS A 442 17.43 -20.68 2.54
CA LYS A 442 16.65 -19.46 2.26
C LYS A 442 16.15 -19.43 0.83
N PHE A 443 16.98 -19.82 -0.12
CA PHE A 443 16.67 -19.78 -1.56
C PHE A 443 16.29 -21.16 -2.14
N ARG A 444 15.80 -22.05 -1.30
CA ARG A 444 15.39 -23.38 -1.74
C ARG A 444 14.26 -23.31 -2.76
N GLY A 445 14.49 -23.85 -3.96
CA GLY A 445 13.51 -23.87 -5.05
C GLY A 445 13.61 -22.71 -6.04
N PHE A 446 14.51 -21.76 -5.81
CA PHE A 446 14.79 -20.69 -6.77
C PHE A 446 15.68 -21.19 -7.90
N THR A 447 15.40 -20.74 -9.12
CA THR A 447 16.27 -20.93 -10.29
C THR A 447 17.45 -19.96 -10.27
N GLU A 448 18.51 -20.26 -11.05
CA GLU A 448 19.64 -19.33 -11.15
C GLU A 448 19.26 -17.94 -11.69
N ASP A 449 18.30 -17.87 -12.61
CA ASP A 449 17.84 -16.61 -13.17
C ASP A 449 17.04 -15.78 -12.14
N GLU A 450 16.20 -16.42 -11.33
CA GLU A 450 15.51 -15.76 -10.23
C GLU A 450 16.48 -15.24 -9.17
N LEU A 451 17.51 -16.01 -8.83
CA LEU A 451 18.57 -15.56 -7.92
C LEU A 451 19.35 -14.35 -8.46
N ARG A 452 19.66 -14.35 -9.75
CA ARG A 452 20.30 -13.18 -10.40
C ARG A 452 19.42 -11.94 -10.35
N GLN A 453 18.12 -12.09 -10.64
CA GLN A 453 17.16 -10.99 -10.57
C GLN A 453 17.01 -10.48 -9.14
N TYR A 454 16.85 -11.38 -8.17
CA TYR A 454 16.79 -11.04 -6.74
C TYR A 454 18.02 -10.24 -6.31
N THR A 455 19.22 -10.73 -6.60
CA THR A 455 20.48 -10.07 -6.23
C THR A 455 20.61 -8.68 -6.85
N ALA A 456 20.16 -8.52 -8.10
CA ALA A 456 20.18 -7.21 -8.77
C ALA A 456 19.21 -6.20 -8.13
N LEU A 457 18.02 -6.66 -7.74
CA LEU A 457 17.02 -5.84 -7.06
C LEU A 457 17.46 -5.47 -5.64
N GLU A 458 17.99 -6.44 -4.89
CA GLU A 458 18.52 -6.23 -3.54
C GLU A 458 19.67 -5.21 -3.53
N ARG A 459 20.59 -5.27 -4.51
CA ARG A 459 21.64 -4.28 -4.66
C ARG A 459 21.10 -2.86 -4.86
N ARG A 460 20.03 -2.72 -5.67
CA ARG A 460 19.37 -1.41 -5.88
C ARG A 460 18.73 -0.89 -4.61
N VAL A 461 18.10 -1.76 -3.82
CA VAL A 461 17.53 -1.41 -2.51
C VAL A 461 18.62 -0.91 -1.58
N GLN A 462 19.73 -1.64 -1.46
CA GLN A 462 20.87 -1.26 -0.63
C GLN A 462 21.52 0.06 -1.05
N GLU A 463 21.57 0.36 -2.34
CA GLU A 463 22.05 1.65 -2.84
C GLU A 463 21.14 2.80 -2.43
N ASN A 464 19.82 2.60 -2.52
CA ASN A 464 18.84 3.59 -2.07
C ASN A 464 18.93 3.83 -0.54
N GLU A 465 19.02 2.76 0.26
CA GLU A 465 19.23 2.86 1.71
C GLU A 465 20.48 3.66 2.06
N LYS A 466 21.61 3.39 1.37
CA LYS A 466 22.84 4.16 1.57
C LYS A 466 22.67 5.64 1.26
N GLN A 467 21.94 5.99 0.20
CA GLN A 467 21.68 7.39 -0.16
C GLN A 467 20.80 8.10 0.87
N ILE A 468 19.78 7.41 1.40
CA ILE A 468 18.87 7.96 2.42
C ILE A 468 19.61 8.21 3.73
N LEU A 469 20.46 7.27 4.17
CA LEU A 469 21.24 7.38 5.42
C LEU A 469 22.41 8.38 5.35
N GLN A 470 22.77 8.85 4.16
CA GLN A 470 23.82 9.88 3.96
C GLN A 470 23.26 11.31 3.97
N LYS A 471 21.96 11.50 3.87
CA LYS A 471 21.26 12.78 4.03
C LYS A 471 20.95 13.06 5.49
#